data_7780e62d24091ee6974f2df693f53b78
#
_entry.id   7780e62d24091ee6974f2df693f53b78
#
_cell.length_a   1.000
_cell.length_b   1.000
_cell.length_c   1.000
_cell.angle_alpha   90.00
_cell.angle_beta   90.00
_cell.angle_gamma   90.00
#
_symmetry.space_group_name_H-M   'P 1'
#
loop_
_entity.id
_entity.type
_entity.pdbx_description
1 polymer ?
#
loop_
_entity_poly.entity_id
_entity_poly.type
_entity_poly.pdbx_seq_one_letter_code
_entity_poly.pdbx_strand_id
1 'polypeptide(L)'
;PEEFDQIVDLNMKGSFNTMRAVLPVMIAQKAGKIVNVGGTFGMRGRAGRMAYSASKWGLRGITKSFALEAGPYGINVNCVAPGMVDGPRFREKVCANMAQKLGITLEEAMTRHAADYALRRVSTDEDVANACLFLASAVSRQITGVDLPVDGGWAML
;
A
#
# COMPACT_ATOMS: atom_id res chain seq x y z
N PRO A 1 -19.00 -1.62 14.51
CA PRO A 1 -18.53 -0.23 14.53
C PRO A 1 -17.09 -0.15 15.04
N GLU A 2 -16.77 -0.73 16.18
CA GLU A 2 -15.47 -0.60 16.86
C GLU A 2 -14.30 -1.11 16.01
N GLU A 3 -14.46 -2.25 15.33
CA GLU A 3 -13.43 -2.79 14.43
C GLU A 3 -13.20 -1.87 13.22
N PHE A 4 -14.28 -1.27 12.69
CA PHE A 4 -14.19 -0.31 11.60
C PHE A 4 -13.39 0.92 12.02
N ASP A 5 -13.71 1.50 13.16
CA ASP A 5 -13.07 2.69 13.70
C ASP A 5 -11.58 2.43 13.97
N GLN A 6 -11.25 1.30 14.60
CA GLN A 6 -9.86 0.91 14.86
C GLN A 6 -9.02 0.79 13.56
N ILE A 7 -9.58 0.17 12.52
CA ILE A 7 -8.87 0.00 11.24
C ILE A 7 -8.67 1.35 10.56
N VAL A 8 -9.70 2.20 10.55
CA VAL A 8 -9.63 3.54 9.94
C VAL A 8 -8.66 4.44 10.70
N ASP A 9 -8.74 4.44 12.03
CA ASP A 9 -7.84 5.21 12.89
C ASP A 9 -6.38 4.80 12.70
N LEU A 10 -6.10 3.50 12.68
CA LEU A 10 -4.73 3.02 12.50
C LEU A 10 -4.19 3.33 11.10
N ASN A 11 -4.90 2.93 10.05
CA ASN A 11 -4.37 2.95 8.69
C ASN A 11 -4.45 4.33 8.03
N MET A 12 -5.52 5.08 8.27
CA MET A 12 -5.78 6.36 7.60
C MET A 12 -5.39 7.54 8.49
N LYS A 13 -5.98 7.63 9.67
CA LYS A 13 -5.74 8.74 10.60
C LYS A 13 -4.31 8.73 11.16
N GLY A 14 -3.72 7.55 11.39
CA GLY A 14 -2.31 7.43 11.79
C GLY A 14 -1.37 8.02 10.74
N SER A 15 -1.57 7.69 9.46
CA SER A 15 -0.80 8.25 8.35
C SER A 15 -1.01 9.77 8.22
N PHE A 16 -2.25 10.24 8.32
CA PHE A 16 -2.57 11.67 8.32
C PHE A 16 -1.84 12.42 9.44
N ASN A 17 -1.88 11.91 10.67
CA ASN A 17 -1.23 12.53 11.82
C ASN A 17 0.29 12.61 11.64
N THR A 18 0.90 11.55 11.11
CA THR A 18 2.34 11.52 10.81
C THR A 18 2.72 12.57 9.76
N MET A 19 1.98 12.62 8.64
CA MET A 19 2.22 13.62 7.60
C MET A 19 2.07 15.06 8.14
N ARG A 20 1.01 15.31 8.91
CA ARG A 20 0.77 16.61 9.55
C ARG A 20 1.90 17.02 10.49
N ALA A 21 2.46 16.06 11.24
CA ALA A 21 3.53 16.33 12.19
C ALA A 21 4.87 16.68 11.51
N VAL A 22 5.20 16.03 10.38
CA VAL A 22 6.47 16.25 9.67
C VAL A 22 6.42 17.42 8.69
N LEU A 23 5.23 17.81 8.23
CA LEU A 23 5.05 18.83 7.19
C LEU A 23 5.68 20.18 7.54
N PRO A 24 5.54 20.77 8.74
CA PRO A 24 6.16 22.04 9.08
C PRO A 24 7.70 22.02 8.94
N VAL A 25 8.32 20.90 9.32
CA VAL A 25 9.78 20.72 9.21
C VAL A 25 10.19 20.66 7.73
N MET A 26 9.48 19.89 6.92
CA MET A 26 9.76 19.78 5.48
C MET A 26 9.53 21.11 4.74
N ILE A 27 8.51 21.88 5.13
CA ILE A 27 8.24 23.21 4.59
C ILE A 27 9.42 24.15 4.90
N ALA A 28 9.92 24.17 6.13
CA ALA A 28 11.08 24.98 6.52
C ALA A 28 12.34 24.58 5.74
N GLN A 29 12.52 23.28 5.46
CA GLN A 29 13.62 22.75 4.67
C GLN A 29 13.46 23.00 3.15
N LYS A 30 12.25 23.35 2.68
CA LYS A 30 11.88 23.43 1.26
C LYS A 30 12.21 22.15 0.48
N ALA A 31 12.15 21.03 1.16
CA ALA A 31 12.43 19.70 0.59
C ALA A 31 11.80 18.60 1.46
N GLY A 32 11.29 17.57 0.83
CA GLY A 32 10.78 16.40 1.53
C GLY A 32 10.25 15.33 0.58
N LYS A 33 10.26 14.09 1.06
CA LYS A 33 9.67 12.93 0.39
C LYS A 33 8.83 12.18 1.40
N ILE A 34 7.55 12.05 1.11
CA ILE A 34 6.61 11.25 1.90
C ILE A 34 6.14 10.08 1.03
N VAL A 35 6.33 8.87 1.52
CA VAL A 35 5.85 7.66 0.86
C VAL A 35 4.90 6.93 1.80
N ASN A 36 3.62 7.01 1.52
CA ASN A 36 2.60 6.27 2.22
C ASN A 36 2.55 4.81 1.73
N VAL A 37 2.34 3.87 2.64
CA VAL A 37 2.16 2.46 2.29
C VAL A 37 0.66 2.14 2.30
N GLY A 38 0.09 2.14 1.12
CA GLY A 38 -1.30 1.81 0.86
C GLY A 38 -1.56 0.30 0.80
N GLY A 39 -2.08 -0.13 -0.31
CA GLY A 39 -2.37 -1.53 -0.63
C GLY A 39 -3.39 -1.62 -1.77
N THR A 40 -3.34 -2.71 -2.53
CA THR A 40 -4.19 -2.89 -3.71
C THR A 40 -5.68 -2.98 -3.39
N PHE A 41 -6.08 -3.28 -2.14
CA PHE A 41 -7.47 -3.16 -1.71
C PHE A 41 -7.95 -1.69 -1.56
N GLY A 42 -7.06 -0.73 -1.65
CA GLY A 42 -7.35 0.68 -1.88
C GLY A 42 -7.55 1.03 -3.36
N MET A 43 -7.38 0.08 -4.28
CA MET A 43 -7.54 0.25 -5.74
C MET A 43 -8.64 -0.65 -6.29
N ARG A 44 -8.88 -1.79 -5.64
CA ARG A 44 -9.90 -2.77 -6.00
C ARG A 44 -10.59 -3.27 -4.73
N GLY A 45 -11.92 -3.30 -4.73
CA GLY A 45 -12.71 -3.82 -3.61
C GLY A 45 -12.52 -5.33 -3.39
N ARG A 46 -12.67 -5.75 -2.14
CA ARG A 46 -12.68 -7.18 -1.78
C ARG A 46 -13.77 -7.47 -0.75
N ALA A 47 -14.56 -8.51 -1.02
CA ALA A 47 -15.58 -8.98 -0.07
C ALA A 47 -14.95 -9.34 1.29
N GLY A 48 -15.62 -8.97 2.37
CA GLY A 48 -15.14 -9.21 3.74
C GLY A 48 -13.97 -8.32 4.19
N ARG A 49 -13.66 -7.23 3.45
CA ARG A 49 -12.57 -6.30 3.78
C ARG A 49 -12.98 -4.83 3.72
N MET A 50 -14.25 -4.54 4.03
CA MET A 50 -14.84 -3.22 3.87
C MET A 50 -14.05 -2.12 4.61
N ALA A 51 -13.83 -2.26 5.91
CA ALA A 51 -13.12 -1.26 6.72
C ALA A 51 -11.66 -1.06 6.24
N TYR A 52 -10.97 -2.17 5.95
CA TYR A 52 -9.60 -2.11 5.43
C TYR A 52 -9.55 -1.44 4.05
N SER A 53 -10.44 -1.81 3.13
CA SER A 53 -10.53 -1.17 1.82
C SER A 53 -10.84 0.32 1.97
N ALA A 54 -11.83 0.70 2.77
CA ALA A 54 -12.18 2.09 3.03
C ALA A 54 -10.97 2.89 3.53
N SER A 55 -10.22 2.35 4.50
CA SER A 55 -9.02 3.02 5.04
C SER A 55 -7.93 3.21 3.99
N LYS A 56 -7.71 2.23 3.11
CA LYS A 56 -6.67 2.30 2.06
C LYS A 56 -7.12 3.18 0.88
N TRP A 57 -8.40 3.22 0.54
CA TRP A 57 -8.96 4.20 -0.40
C TRP A 57 -8.85 5.63 0.15
N GLY A 58 -9.19 5.85 1.42
CA GLY A 58 -9.04 7.14 2.08
C GLY A 58 -7.59 7.62 2.11
N LEU A 59 -6.64 6.73 2.36
CA LEU A 59 -5.21 7.06 2.34
C LEU A 59 -4.74 7.57 0.97
N ARG A 60 -5.26 7.04 -0.13
CA ARG A 60 -5.00 7.56 -1.48
C ARG A 60 -5.50 9.00 -1.66
N GLY A 61 -6.72 9.27 -1.19
CA GLY A 61 -7.29 10.62 -1.20
C GLY A 61 -6.44 11.60 -0.40
N ILE A 62 -6.07 11.23 0.83
CA ILE A 62 -5.20 12.03 1.70
C ILE A 62 -3.84 12.27 1.01
N THR A 63 -3.22 11.24 0.42
CA THR A 63 -1.95 11.35 -0.31
C THR A 63 -2.01 12.41 -1.40
N LYS A 64 -3.08 12.42 -2.20
CA LYS A 64 -3.26 13.38 -3.31
C LYS A 64 -3.47 14.80 -2.81
N SER A 65 -4.29 14.98 -1.76
CA SER A 65 -4.52 16.29 -1.16
C SER A 65 -3.22 16.86 -0.57
N PHE A 66 -2.48 16.04 0.19
CA PHE A 66 -1.16 16.47 0.72
C PHE A 66 -0.14 16.77 -0.39
N ALA A 67 -0.18 16.04 -1.50
CA ALA A 67 0.70 16.32 -2.64
C ALA A 67 0.44 17.70 -3.24
N LEU A 68 -0.82 18.13 -3.32
CA LEU A 68 -1.21 19.47 -3.79
C LEU A 68 -0.82 20.55 -2.80
N GLU A 69 -1.02 20.32 -1.51
CA GLU A 69 -0.71 21.27 -0.45
C GLU A 69 0.81 21.44 -0.24
N ALA A 70 1.57 20.33 -0.30
CA ALA A 70 3.00 20.30 -0.03
C ALA A 70 3.89 20.62 -1.25
N GLY A 71 3.36 20.42 -2.46
CA GLY A 71 4.08 20.61 -3.72
C GLY A 71 4.72 21.98 -3.89
N PRO A 72 4.05 23.11 -3.57
CA PRO A 72 4.65 24.44 -3.65
C PRO A 72 5.91 24.63 -2.79
N TYR A 73 6.15 23.76 -1.81
CA TYR A 73 7.31 23.77 -0.93
C TYR A 73 8.41 22.79 -1.35
N GLY A 74 8.30 22.17 -2.55
CA GLY A 74 9.29 21.20 -3.03
C GLY A 74 9.19 19.82 -2.37
N ILE A 75 8.01 19.48 -1.82
CA ILE A 75 7.76 18.22 -1.12
C ILE A 75 6.95 17.29 -2.04
N ASN A 76 7.43 16.06 -2.26
CA ASN A 76 6.68 15.02 -2.97
C ASN A 76 5.95 14.12 -1.96
N VAL A 77 4.70 13.81 -2.27
CA VAL A 77 3.88 12.91 -1.44
C VAL A 77 3.26 11.84 -2.34
N ASN A 78 3.65 10.60 -2.15
CA ASN A 78 3.24 9.47 -2.98
C ASN A 78 2.76 8.29 -2.14
N CYS A 79 2.12 7.33 -2.78
CA CYS A 79 1.68 6.09 -2.16
C CYS A 79 2.24 4.90 -2.93
N VAL A 80 2.82 3.93 -2.24
CA VAL A 80 3.09 2.59 -2.75
C VAL A 80 1.91 1.71 -2.37
N ALA A 81 1.39 0.94 -3.31
CA ALA A 81 0.25 0.05 -3.11
C ALA A 81 0.66 -1.42 -3.33
N PRO A 82 1.20 -2.10 -2.30
CA PRO A 82 1.56 -3.50 -2.41
C PRO A 82 0.33 -4.39 -2.62
N GLY A 83 0.50 -5.43 -3.45
CA GLY A 83 -0.38 -6.58 -3.47
C GLY A 83 -0.13 -7.51 -2.28
N MET A 84 -0.29 -8.79 -2.49
CA MET A 84 0.17 -9.77 -1.51
C MET A 84 1.70 -9.83 -1.54
N VAL A 85 2.30 -9.77 -0.35
CA VAL A 85 3.75 -9.88 -0.18
C VAL A 85 4.05 -11.24 0.44
N ASP A 86 5.04 -11.94 -0.10
CA ASP A 86 5.49 -13.22 0.42
C ASP A 86 6.15 -13.01 1.80
N GLY A 87 5.65 -13.72 2.78
CA GLY A 87 6.09 -13.62 4.16
C GLY A 87 5.25 -14.47 5.09
N PRO A 88 5.52 -14.45 6.40
CA PRO A 88 4.84 -15.32 7.37
C PRO A 88 3.31 -15.23 7.29
N ARG A 89 2.77 -14.01 7.21
CA ARG A 89 1.32 -13.83 7.09
C ARG A 89 0.71 -14.46 5.84
N PHE A 90 1.39 -14.35 4.70
CA PHE A 90 0.95 -14.95 3.45
C PHE A 90 0.98 -16.47 3.55
N ARG A 91 2.09 -17.03 3.99
CA ARG A 91 2.30 -18.48 4.07
C ARG A 91 1.47 -19.12 5.16
N GLU A 92 1.55 -18.62 6.39
CA GLU A 92 0.99 -19.25 7.60
C GLU A 92 -0.50 -18.96 7.81
N LYS A 93 -1.04 -17.86 7.23
CA LYS A 93 -2.46 -17.52 7.39
C LYS A 93 -3.22 -17.61 6.07
N VAL A 94 -2.75 -16.95 5.01
CA VAL A 94 -3.53 -16.87 3.76
C VAL A 94 -3.51 -18.21 3.05
N CYS A 95 -2.31 -18.73 2.74
CA CYS A 95 -2.16 -19.99 2.01
C CYS A 95 -2.50 -21.20 2.86
N ALA A 96 -2.14 -21.21 4.15
CA ALA A 96 -2.52 -22.30 5.05
C ALA A 96 -4.04 -22.45 5.18
N ASN A 97 -4.78 -21.34 5.32
CA ASN A 97 -6.26 -21.38 5.34
C ASN A 97 -6.84 -21.85 4.01
N MET A 98 -6.25 -21.47 2.88
CA MET A 98 -6.67 -21.95 1.56
C MET A 98 -6.39 -23.44 1.41
N ALA A 99 -5.21 -23.90 1.79
CA ALA A 99 -4.81 -25.29 1.75
C ALA A 99 -5.77 -26.17 2.57
N GLN A 100 -6.07 -25.76 3.80
CA GLN A 100 -7.01 -26.47 4.67
C GLN A 100 -8.43 -26.55 4.08
N LYS A 101 -8.94 -25.42 3.55
CA LYS A 101 -10.31 -25.37 3.00
C LYS A 101 -10.47 -26.19 1.73
N LEU A 102 -9.43 -26.32 0.93
CA LEU A 102 -9.47 -26.99 -0.37
C LEU A 102 -8.87 -28.40 -0.33
N GLY A 103 -8.30 -28.83 0.80
CA GLY A 103 -7.64 -30.14 0.91
C GLY A 103 -6.41 -30.26 -0.01
N ILE A 104 -5.66 -29.19 -0.20
CA ILE A 104 -4.46 -29.13 -1.07
C ILE A 104 -3.21 -28.83 -0.24
N THR A 105 -2.04 -28.99 -0.83
CA THR A 105 -0.77 -28.62 -0.19
C THR A 105 -0.60 -27.13 -0.06
N LEU A 106 0.31 -26.68 0.81
CA LEU A 106 0.67 -25.27 0.94
C LEU A 106 1.24 -24.69 -0.36
N GLU A 107 2.05 -25.47 -1.06
CA GLU A 107 2.66 -25.07 -2.34
C GLU A 107 1.60 -24.89 -3.44
N GLU A 108 0.63 -25.80 -3.52
CA GLU A 108 -0.50 -25.66 -4.44
C GLU A 108 -1.36 -24.43 -4.10
N ALA A 109 -1.55 -24.14 -2.82
CA ALA A 109 -2.27 -22.94 -2.38
C ALA A 109 -1.52 -21.66 -2.76
N MET A 110 -0.19 -21.61 -2.61
CA MET A 110 0.65 -20.50 -3.04
C MET A 110 0.57 -20.31 -4.56
N THR A 111 0.68 -21.37 -5.34
CA THR A 111 0.57 -21.35 -6.80
C THR A 111 -0.80 -20.85 -7.26
N ARG A 112 -1.89 -21.35 -6.65
CA ARG A 112 -3.25 -20.87 -6.95
C ARG A 112 -3.43 -19.38 -6.64
N HIS A 113 -2.88 -18.93 -5.52
CA HIS A 113 -2.94 -17.51 -5.16
C HIS A 113 -2.17 -16.66 -6.17
N ALA A 114 -1.00 -17.10 -6.61
CA ALA A 114 -0.18 -16.41 -7.61
C ALA A 114 -0.83 -16.38 -9.01
N ALA A 115 -1.74 -17.33 -9.30
CA ALA A 115 -2.45 -17.36 -10.58
C ALA A 115 -3.37 -16.16 -10.82
N ASP A 116 -3.77 -15.44 -9.78
CA ASP A 116 -4.56 -14.21 -9.87
C ASP A 116 -3.73 -12.98 -10.31
N TYR A 117 -2.42 -13.13 -10.44
CA TYR A 117 -1.50 -12.05 -10.80
C TYR A 117 -1.04 -12.18 -12.26
N ALA A 118 -0.93 -11.08 -12.97
CA ALA A 118 -0.43 -11.11 -14.35
C ALA A 118 0.98 -11.71 -14.44
N LEU A 119 1.86 -11.40 -13.46
CA LEU A 119 3.21 -11.95 -13.38
C LEU A 119 3.27 -13.36 -12.78
N ARG A 120 2.13 -13.98 -12.42
CA ARG A 120 2.04 -15.31 -11.82
C ARG A 120 2.89 -15.50 -10.57
N ARG A 121 3.15 -14.43 -9.85
CA ARG A 121 3.86 -14.43 -8.56
C ARG A 121 3.34 -13.30 -7.67
N VAL A 122 3.46 -13.47 -6.37
CA VAL A 122 3.26 -12.40 -5.38
C VAL A 122 4.55 -11.59 -5.26
N SER A 123 4.45 -10.38 -4.73
CA SER A 123 5.60 -9.51 -4.50
C SER A 123 6.47 -10.02 -3.36
N THR A 124 7.74 -9.66 -3.35
CA THR A 124 8.62 -9.78 -2.19
C THR A 124 8.63 -8.47 -1.39
N ASP A 125 9.17 -8.51 -0.19
CA ASP A 125 9.44 -7.30 0.62
C ASP A 125 10.44 -6.37 -0.08
N GLU A 126 11.43 -6.91 -0.80
CA GLU A 126 12.38 -6.16 -1.62
C GLU A 126 11.69 -5.44 -2.78
N ASP A 127 10.72 -6.05 -3.45
CA ASP A 127 9.96 -5.39 -4.52
C ASP A 127 9.28 -4.12 -3.99
N VAL A 128 8.69 -4.19 -2.80
CA VAL A 128 8.03 -3.06 -2.15
C VAL A 128 9.06 -2.02 -1.67
N ALA A 129 10.16 -2.47 -1.06
CA ALA A 129 11.23 -1.58 -0.58
C ALA A 129 11.87 -0.80 -1.73
N ASN A 130 12.12 -1.44 -2.88
CA ASN A 130 12.68 -0.80 -4.06
C ASN A 130 11.73 0.28 -4.63
N ALA A 131 10.43 0.04 -4.64
CA ALA A 131 9.44 1.05 -5.03
C ALA A 131 9.42 2.25 -4.06
N CYS A 132 9.50 2.01 -2.76
CA CYS A 132 9.63 3.05 -1.75
C CYS A 132 10.94 3.84 -1.94
N LEU A 133 12.07 3.16 -2.14
CA LEU A 133 13.37 3.78 -2.38
C LEU A 133 13.34 4.67 -3.63
N PHE A 134 12.76 4.18 -4.72
CA PHE A 134 12.59 4.98 -5.94
C PHE A 134 11.82 6.28 -5.66
N LEU A 135 10.65 6.19 -5.00
CA LEU A 135 9.83 7.36 -4.69
C LEU A 135 10.48 8.30 -3.65
N ALA A 136 11.32 7.79 -2.77
CA ALA A 136 12.06 8.57 -1.78
C ALA A 136 13.32 9.23 -2.36
N SER A 137 13.79 8.81 -3.53
CA SER A 137 15.03 9.27 -4.14
C SER A 137 14.85 10.56 -4.97
N ALA A 138 15.95 11.18 -5.35
CA ALA A 138 15.98 12.34 -6.26
C ALA A 138 15.53 11.99 -7.69
N VAL A 139 15.61 10.71 -8.09
CA VAL A 139 15.20 10.25 -9.42
C VAL A 139 13.71 10.49 -9.65
N SER A 140 12.89 10.42 -8.61
CA SER A 140 11.45 10.67 -8.65
C SER A 140 11.05 12.12 -8.38
N ARG A 141 11.94 13.09 -8.55
CA ARG A 141 11.69 14.51 -8.19
C ARG A 141 10.43 15.10 -8.82
N GLN A 142 10.03 14.63 -10.02
CA GLN A 142 8.86 15.13 -10.75
C GLN A 142 7.61 14.24 -10.55
N ILE A 143 7.66 13.32 -9.56
CA ILE A 143 6.56 12.40 -9.28
C ILE A 143 5.94 12.76 -7.93
N THR A 144 4.68 13.17 -7.91
CA THR A 144 3.91 13.45 -6.70
C THR A 144 2.42 13.12 -6.92
N GLY A 145 1.71 12.73 -5.87
CA GLY A 145 0.30 12.37 -5.91
C GLY A 145 0.00 11.03 -6.59
N VAL A 146 1.00 10.20 -6.87
CA VAL A 146 0.77 8.90 -7.51
C VAL A 146 0.44 7.81 -6.51
N ASP A 147 -0.31 6.83 -7.00
CA ASP A 147 -0.45 5.51 -6.38
C ASP A 147 0.33 4.53 -7.25
N LEU A 148 1.44 4.01 -6.73
CA LEU A 148 2.32 3.08 -7.43
C LEU A 148 2.00 1.64 -7.01
N PRO A 149 1.30 0.84 -7.85
CA PRO A 149 1.06 -0.56 -7.54
C PRO A 149 2.36 -1.37 -7.57
N VAL A 150 2.55 -2.22 -6.57
CA VAL A 150 3.61 -3.23 -6.53
C VAL A 150 2.92 -4.56 -6.28
N ASP A 151 2.27 -5.08 -7.29
CA ASP A 151 1.27 -6.13 -7.15
C ASP A 151 1.27 -7.16 -8.28
N GLY A 152 2.28 -7.15 -9.13
CA GLY A 152 2.35 -8.09 -10.25
C GLY A 152 1.16 -8.01 -11.22
N GLY A 153 0.45 -6.87 -11.26
CA GLY A 153 -0.69 -6.65 -12.13
C GLY A 153 -2.03 -7.15 -11.59
N TRP A 154 -2.12 -7.40 -10.28
CA TRP A 154 -3.36 -7.90 -9.68
C TRP A 154 -4.50 -6.86 -9.70
N ALA A 155 -4.21 -5.59 -9.47
CA ALA A 155 -5.23 -4.55 -9.35
C ALA A 155 -5.84 -4.13 -10.70
N MET A 156 -5.20 -4.48 -11.81
CA MET A 156 -5.69 -4.13 -13.14
C MET A 156 -6.62 -5.20 -13.78
N LEU A 157 -6.77 -6.37 -13.14
CA LEU A 157 -7.56 -7.50 -13.64
C LEU A 157 -9.00 -7.53 -13.12
#